data_45aa9e569675e436a40881f8158141fd
#
_entry.id   45aa9e569675e436a40881f8158141fd
#
_cell.length_a   1.000
_cell.length_b   1.000
_cell.length_c   1.000
_cell.angle_alpha   90.00
_cell.angle_beta   90.00
_cell.angle_gamma   90.00
#
_symmetry.space_group_name_H-M   'P 1'
#
loop_
_entity.id
_entity.type
_entity.pdbx_description
1 polymer ?
#
loop_
_entity_poly.entity_id
_entity_poly.type
_entity_poly.pdbx_seq_one_letter_code
_entity_poly.pdbx_strand_id
1 'polypeptide(L)'
;MPAKRKTVFGIAMRNFTRYPEMPSARGLIEYGVRMEELGFESLWAWDHILLGVEPSFPIHEALTILTAVAARTSKIKVGTGILVMPMRNPVILAKELATIDHISEGRLIVGAADGWYKREFDSMGVDFHQRGKLMEQTLEIINRLWTEPRVNGDYPPHILRGAVLEPKPVQKPRPPILIGGYVDAVLKRAATKGDGWLTYYYTAESFAKTWARVRGFAEEAGRNPEELISTNQLPICVGPRAKIEAPMKEWLQTEWDYASWSESTMDSAIMGTPEECVAQLEPHLATGIDRIIFVPYKYEKEQIDALARDIIPRLQKKMG
;
A
#
# COMPACT_ATOMS: atom_id res chain seq x y z
N MET A 1 10.32 -26.83 -4.11
CA MET A 1 9.33 -25.75 -3.99
C MET A 1 9.89 -24.72 -3.03
N PRO A 2 9.86 -23.41 -3.32
CA PRO A 2 10.23 -22.41 -2.34
C PRO A 2 9.32 -22.57 -1.12
N ALA A 3 9.86 -22.40 0.09
CA ALA A 3 9.08 -22.47 1.31
C ALA A 3 7.94 -21.43 1.24
N LYS A 4 6.70 -21.84 1.54
CA LYS A 4 5.55 -20.92 1.57
C LYS A 4 5.86 -19.77 2.53
N ARG A 5 5.72 -18.52 2.08
CA ARG A 5 5.95 -17.36 2.93
C ARG A 5 4.94 -17.36 4.09
N LYS A 6 5.39 -17.01 5.27
CA LYS A 6 4.48 -16.74 6.39
C LYS A 6 3.85 -15.37 6.20
N THR A 7 2.55 -15.25 6.44
CA THR A 7 1.86 -13.96 6.40
C THR A 7 2.47 -13.00 7.42
N VAL A 8 2.75 -11.77 6.97
CA VAL A 8 3.24 -10.69 7.82
C VAL A 8 2.18 -9.61 8.00
N PHE A 9 2.29 -8.82 9.07
CA PHE A 9 1.28 -7.85 9.47
C PHE A 9 1.85 -6.43 9.48
N GLY A 10 1.30 -5.62 8.59
CA GLY A 10 1.55 -4.18 8.52
C GLY A 10 0.41 -3.37 9.11
N ILE A 11 0.62 -2.07 9.14
CA ILE A 11 -0.38 -1.10 9.63
C ILE A 11 -0.37 0.15 8.75
N ALA A 12 -1.54 0.71 8.46
CA ALA A 12 -1.68 1.99 7.79
C ALA A 12 -1.42 3.15 8.76
N MET A 13 -0.93 4.28 8.24
CA MET A 13 -0.87 5.54 9.00
C MET A 13 -1.97 6.48 8.51
N ARG A 14 -2.52 7.27 9.42
CA ARG A 14 -3.53 8.29 9.12
C ARG A 14 -2.84 9.60 8.70
N ASN A 15 -2.16 9.59 7.55
CA ASN A 15 -1.50 10.80 7.04
C ASN A 15 -2.45 11.82 6.40
N PHE A 16 -3.76 11.55 6.44
CA PHE A 16 -4.83 12.46 6.07
C PHE A 16 -5.92 12.49 7.14
N THR A 17 -6.70 13.56 7.15
CA THR A 17 -7.86 13.77 8.03
C THR A 17 -8.97 14.43 7.25
N ARG A 18 -10.18 14.47 7.81
CA ARG A 18 -11.27 15.25 7.25
C ARG A 18 -11.24 16.66 7.82
N TYR A 19 -11.27 17.69 6.96
CA TYR A 19 -11.36 19.07 7.42
C TYR A 19 -12.54 19.26 8.41
N PRO A 20 -12.42 20.02 9.52
CA PRO A 20 -11.29 20.93 9.84
C PRO A 20 -10.12 20.29 10.59
N GLU A 21 -10.11 18.99 10.84
CA GLU A 21 -8.99 18.32 11.50
C GLU A 21 -7.75 18.36 10.60
N MET A 22 -6.57 18.66 11.17
CA MET A 22 -5.30 18.67 10.47
C MET A 22 -4.41 17.54 10.96
N PRO A 23 -3.85 16.72 10.07
CA PRO A 23 -2.91 15.66 10.47
C PRO A 23 -1.62 16.28 11.02
N SER A 24 -1.10 15.74 12.11
CA SER A 24 0.14 16.21 12.72
C SER A 24 1.34 15.47 12.13
N ALA A 25 2.21 16.14 11.37
CA ALA A 25 3.42 15.52 10.82
C ALA A 25 4.33 14.94 11.92
N ARG A 26 4.52 15.65 13.04
CA ARG A 26 5.29 15.14 14.18
C ARG A 26 4.63 13.92 14.81
N GLY A 27 3.31 13.97 15.01
CA GLY A 27 2.55 12.82 15.52
C GLY A 27 2.63 11.59 14.63
N LEU A 28 2.67 11.77 13.30
CA LEU A 28 2.85 10.67 12.34
C LEU A 28 4.24 10.04 12.42
N ILE A 29 5.29 10.84 12.65
CA ILE A 29 6.66 10.33 12.86
C ILE A 29 6.72 9.53 14.16
N GLU A 30 6.17 10.05 15.25
CA GLU A 30 6.09 9.36 16.55
C GLU A 30 5.25 8.07 16.45
N TYR A 31 4.16 8.11 15.68
CA TYR A 31 3.36 6.94 15.35
C TYR A 31 4.23 5.86 14.67
N GLY A 32 5.02 6.23 13.66
CA GLY A 32 5.91 5.29 12.98
C GLY A 32 6.91 4.61 13.91
N VAL A 33 7.55 5.38 14.81
CA VAL A 33 8.46 4.85 15.85
C VAL A 33 7.72 3.86 16.76
N ARG A 34 6.52 4.23 17.22
CA ARG A 34 5.70 3.36 18.07
C ARG A 34 5.30 2.06 17.35
N MET A 35 4.97 2.10 16.05
CA MET A 35 4.64 0.88 15.30
C MET A 35 5.82 -0.08 15.20
N GLU A 36 7.04 0.44 15.07
CA GLU A 36 8.26 -0.38 15.15
C GLU A 36 8.42 -1.01 16.54
N GLU A 37 8.23 -0.25 17.61
CA GLU A 37 8.31 -0.76 19.00
C GLU A 37 7.27 -1.85 19.28
N LEU A 38 6.08 -1.73 18.71
CA LEU A 38 5.02 -2.73 18.80
C LEU A 38 5.23 -3.96 17.91
N GLY A 39 6.24 -3.95 17.03
CA GLY A 39 6.62 -5.10 16.22
C GLY A 39 5.82 -5.28 14.93
N PHE A 40 5.16 -4.24 14.42
CA PHE A 40 4.58 -4.29 13.08
C PHE A 40 5.67 -4.44 12.03
N GLU A 41 5.41 -5.29 11.02
CA GLU A 41 6.40 -5.57 9.95
C GLU A 41 6.57 -4.37 9.01
N SER A 42 5.50 -3.62 8.76
CA SER A 42 5.50 -2.51 7.82
C SER A 42 4.48 -1.43 8.15
N LEU A 43 4.80 -0.19 7.78
CA LEU A 43 3.96 1.00 7.93
C LEU A 43 3.64 1.56 6.55
N TRP A 44 2.38 1.96 6.31
CA TRP A 44 1.89 2.33 4.98
C TRP A 44 1.22 3.69 4.99
N ALA A 45 1.65 4.58 4.09
CA ALA A 45 1.06 5.91 3.91
C ALA A 45 0.20 5.97 2.65
N TRP A 46 -0.90 6.70 2.73
CA TRP A 46 -1.79 7.01 1.62
C TRP A 46 -1.23 8.13 0.76
N ASP A 47 -1.51 8.10 -0.54
CA ASP A 47 -1.03 9.12 -1.47
C ASP A 47 -2.17 9.80 -2.22
N HIS A 48 -2.25 11.10 -1.99
CA HIS A 48 -2.96 12.09 -2.77
C HIS A 48 -2.22 13.43 -2.65
N ILE A 49 -2.35 14.29 -3.64
CA ILE A 49 -1.82 15.65 -3.60
C ILE A 49 -2.93 16.62 -3.18
N LEU A 50 -4.12 16.49 -3.78
CA LEU A 50 -5.30 17.31 -3.51
C LEU A 50 -6.51 16.39 -3.39
N LEU A 51 -6.98 16.10 -2.18
CA LEU A 51 -8.08 15.18 -1.96
C LEU A 51 -9.33 15.90 -1.45
N GLY A 52 -10.46 15.65 -2.13
CA GLY A 52 -11.77 16.21 -1.79
C GLY A 52 -11.91 17.71 -2.08
N VAL A 53 -13.11 18.21 -1.94
CA VAL A 53 -13.47 19.64 -2.09
C VAL A 53 -14.34 20.07 -0.90
N GLU A 54 -15.49 19.44 -0.71
CA GLU A 54 -16.43 19.65 0.39
C GLU A 54 -16.98 18.31 0.87
N PRO A 55 -16.39 17.76 1.94
CA PRO A 55 -15.22 18.26 2.68
C PRO A 55 -13.91 18.06 1.91
N SER A 56 -12.91 18.89 2.19
CA SER A 56 -11.53 18.63 1.82
C SER A 56 -10.88 17.67 2.82
N PHE A 57 -9.83 16.97 2.34
CA PHE A 57 -9.06 16.06 3.18
C PHE A 57 -7.60 16.53 3.24
N PRO A 58 -7.23 17.32 4.27
CA PRO A 58 -5.82 17.65 4.52
C PRO A 58 -4.98 16.39 4.59
N ILE A 59 -3.93 16.30 3.76
CA ILE A 59 -3.06 15.16 3.66
C ILE A 59 -1.58 15.58 3.62
N HIS A 60 -0.72 14.86 4.35
CA HIS A 60 0.71 14.98 4.18
C HIS A 60 1.19 14.12 3.01
N GLU A 61 2.08 14.70 2.19
CA GLU A 61 2.67 14.01 1.05
C GLU A 61 3.38 12.72 1.48
N ALA A 62 3.05 11.61 0.81
CA ALA A 62 3.38 10.27 1.27
C ALA A 62 4.89 10.00 1.35
N LEU A 63 5.66 10.38 0.32
CA LEU A 63 7.10 10.12 0.28
C LEU A 63 7.86 10.94 1.31
N THR A 64 7.44 12.19 1.51
CA THR A 64 8.04 13.08 2.50
C THR A 64 7.84 12.56 3.92
N ILE A 65 6.61 12.17 4.29
CA ILE A 65 6.35 11.67 5.64
C ILE A 65 7.01 10.31 5.88
N LEU A 66 6.99 9.41 4.90
CA LEU A 66 7.68 8.11 4.99
C LEU A 66 9.20 8.26 5.11
N THR A 67 9.79 9.24 4.45
CA THR A 67 11.22 9.58 4.60
C THR A 67 11.55 9.95 6.03
N ALA A 68 10.73 10.81 6.64
CA ALA A 68 10.92 11.22 8.03
C ALA A 68 10.78 10.05 9.01
N VAL A 69 9.81 9.16 8.79
CA VAL A 69 9.66 7.92 9.58
C VAL A 69 10.85 6.98 9.37
N ALA A 70 11.28 6.76 8.14
CA ALA A 70 12.41 5.89 7.81
C ALA A 70 13.70 6.33 8.50
N ALA A 71 13.93 7.64 8.60
CA ALA A 71 15.09 8.22 9.29
C ALA A 71 15.04 8.06 10.83
N ARG A 72 13.87 7.76 11.40
CA ARG A 72 13.67 7.59 12.86
C ARG A 72 13.48 6.15 13.28
N THR A 73 13.45 5.23 12.34
CA THR A 73 13.22 3.79 12.56
C THR A 73 14.37 2.98 11.93
N SER A 74 14.51 1.72 12.33
CA SER A 74 15.61 0.86 11.90
C SER A 74 15.17 -0.54 11.42
N LYS A 75 13.93 -0.95 11.66
CA LYS A 75 13.43 -2.32 11.39
C LYS A 75 12.16 -2.33 10.56
N ILE A 76 11.19 -1.47 10.91
CA ILE A 76 9.90 -1.44 10.24
C ILE A 76 10.07 -1.02 8.77
N LYS A 77 9.47 -1.77 7.85
CA LYS A 77 9.43 -1.39 6.44
C LYS A 77 8.50 -0.20 6.25
N VAL A 78 8.82 0.66 5.30
CA VAL A 78 8.00 1.82 4.93
C VAL A 78 7.43 1.60 3.53
N GLY A 79 6.12 1.75 3.41
CA GLY A 79 5.40 1.46 2.16
C GLY A 79 4.43 2.55 1.75
N THR A 80 4.25 2.72 0.45
CA THR A 80 3.17 3.55 -0.11
C THR A 80 1.92 2.69 -0.36
N GLY A 81 0.80 3.09 0.18
CA GLY A 81 -0.42 2.29 0.06
C GLY A 81 -1.63 3.08 -0.43
N ILE A 82 -1.58 3.68 -1.62
CA ILE A 82 -0.79 3.41 -2.82
C ILE A 82 -0.34 4.73 -3.46
N LEU A 83 0.87 4.77 -4.03
CA LEU A 83 1.42 5.93 -4.73
C LEU A 83 0.78 6.08 -6.13
N VAL A 84 0.28 7.27 -6.46
CA VAL A 84 -0.28 7.58 -7.78
C VAL A 84 0.85 8.02 -8.73
N MET A 85 1.51 7.05 -9.34
CA MET A 85 2.72 7.28 -10.15
C MET A 85 2.54 8.20 -11.36
N PRO A 86 1.43 8.13 -12.14
CA PRO A 86 1.28 8.94 -13.36
C PRO A 86 1.28 10.46 -13.14
N MET A 87 1.04 10.91 -11.92
CA MET A 87 1.06 12.35 -11.58
C MET A 87 2.47 12.88 -11.30
N ARG A 88 3.49 12.02 -11.32
CA ARG A 88 4.88 12.38 -10.98
C ARG A 88 5.81 12.26 -12.16
N ASN A 89 6.86 13.10 -12.19
CA ASN A 89 7.95 12.93 -13.15
C ASN A 89 8.71 11.64 -12.83
N PRO A 90 8.79 10.65 -13.75
CA PRO A 90 9.35 9.34 -13.46
C PRO A 90 10.85 9.36 -13.11
N VAL A 91 11.61 10.33 -13.63
CA VAL A 91 13.05 10.44 -13.35
C VAL A 91 13.28 10.99 -11.93
N ILE A 92 12.49 12.00 -11.54
CA ILE A 92 12.53 12.55 -10.19
C ILE A 92 12.07 11.48 -9.21
N LEU A 93 10.95 10.80 -9.50
CA LEU A 93 10.40 9.74 -8.65
C LEU A 93 11.39 8.58 -8.46
N ALA A 94 12.09 8.17 -9.53
CA ALA A 94 13.15 7.14 -9.42
C ALA A 94 14.26 7.56 -8.44
N LYS A 95 14.65 8.85 -8.46
CA LYS A 95 15.67 9.40 -7.57
C LYS A 95 15.16 9.48 -6.11
N GLU A 96 13.95 9.97 -5.90
CA GLU A 96 13.33 10.08 -4.57
C GLU A 96 13.22 8.73 -3.90
N LEU A 97 12.63 7.74 -4.60
CA LEU A 97 12.47 6.38 -4.07
C LEU A 97 13.81 5.70 -3.80
N ALA A 98 14.83 5.88 -4.66
CA ALA A 98 16.18 5.37 -4.39
C ALA A 98 16.78 6.03 -3.13
N THR A 99 16.55 7.34 -2.94
CA THR A 99 17.01 8.06 -1.75
C THR A 99 16.32 7.54 -0.48
N ILE A 100 15.01 7.32 -0.53
CA ILE A 100 14.26 6.73 0.60
C ILE A 100 14.78 5.31 0.90
N ASP A 101 15.09 4.54 -0.14
CA ASP A 101 15.65 3.19 0.04
C ASP A 101 17.01 3.22 0.76
N HIS A 102 17.86 4.21 0.47
CA HIS A 102 19.10 4.44 1.21
C HIS A 102 18.85 4.88 2.65
N ILE A 103 17.97 5.87 2.88
CA ILE A 103 17.65 6.36 4.23
C ILE A 103 17.06 5.24 5.08
N SER A 104 16.24 4.39 4.49
CA SER A 104 15.63 3.24 5.16
C SER A 104 16.55 2.01 5.22
N GLU A 105 17.75 2.03 4.64
CA GLU A 105 18.65 0.87 4.57
C GLU A 105 17.99 -0.36 3.95
N GLY A 106 17.24 -0.16 2.83
CA GLY A 106 16.60 -1.23 2.09
C GLY A 106 15.25 -1.70 2.66
N ARG A 107 14.52 -0.84 3.37
CA ARG A 107 13.19 -1.16 3.94
C ARG A 107 12.02 -0.59 3.14
N LEU A 108 12.26 0.04 1.98
CA LEU A 108 11.21 0.61 1.14
C LEU A 108 10.41 -0.48 0.41
N ILE A 109 9.09 -0.33 0.39
CA ILE A 109 8.16 -1.08 -0.49
C ILE A 109 7.32 -0.05 -1.25
N VAL A 110 7.27 -0.18 -2.57
CA VAL A 110 6.51 0.75 -3.40
C VAL A 110 5.17 0.12 -3.78
N GLY A 111 4.08 0.54 -3.15
CA GLY A 111 2.74 0.28 -3.67
C GLY A 111 2.38 1.36 -4.69
N ALA A 112 1.96 0.99 -5.88
CA ALA A 112 1.80 1.90 -7.00
C ALA A 112 0.51 1.67 -7.78
N ALA A 113 -0.17 2.74 -8.21
CA ALA A 113 -1.40 2.67 -8.98
C ALA A 113 -1.53 3.77 -10.03
N ASP A 114 -2.48 3.57 -10.95
CA ASP A 114 -2.81 4.53 -12.02
C ASP A 114 -3.52 5.79 -11.49
N GLY A 115 -4.19 5.71 -10.32
CA GLY A 115 -5.03 6.77 -9.78
C GLY A 115 -6.47 6.77 -10.33
N TRP A 116 -7.35 7.42 -9.61
CA TRP A 116 -8.80 7.45 -9.92
C TRP A 116 -9.42 8.84 -9.84
N TYR A 117 -8.83 9.77 -9.10
CA TYR A 117 -9.40 11.09 -8.81
C TYR A 117 -9.04 12.11 -9.88
N LYS A 118 -9.91 12.22 -10.90
CA LYS A 118 -9.67 13.04 -12.10
C LYS A 118 -9.27 14.48 -11.80
N ARG A 119 -9.90 15.13 -10.79
CA ARG A 119 -9.60 16.53 -10.43
C ARG A 119 -8.13 16.75 -10.06
N GLU A 120 -7.53 15.77 -9.44
CA GLU A 120 -6.13 15.80 -9.07
C GLU A 120 -5.22 15.77 -10.31
N PHE A 121 -5.54 14.91 -11.28
CA PHE A 121 -4.87 14.87 -12.58
C PHE A 121 -4.98 16.19 -13.34
N ASP A 122 -6.17 16.78 -13.39
CA ASP A 122 -6.40 18.08 -14.03
C ASP A 122 -5.53 19.18 -13.36
N SER A 123 -5.45 19.19 -12.04
CA SER A 123 -4.64 20.15 -11.28
C SER A 123 -3.13 19.96 -11.48
N MET A 124 -2.69 18.74 -11.75
CA MET A 124 -1.30 18.39 -12.04
C MET A 124 -0.93 18.53 -13.53
N GLY A 125 -1.88 18.91 -14.39
CA GLY A 125 -1.65 19.04 -15.84
C GLY A 125 -1.44 17.71 -16.54
N VAL A 126 -1.94 16.61 -15.97
CA VAL A 126 -1.78 15.25 -16.49
C VAL A 126 -3.11 14.76 -17.09
N ASP A 127 -3.07 14.25 -18.32
CA ASP A 127 -4.26 13.69 -18.95
C ASP A 127 -4.70 12.41 -18.23
N PHE A 128 -5.84 12.49 -17.56
CA PHE A 128 -6.45 11.38 -16.83
C PHE A 128 -6.67 10.12 -17.70
N HIS A 129 -6.99 10.30 -18.98
CA HIS A 129 -7.25 9.18 -19.88
C HIS A 129 -5.97 8.46 -20.33
N GLN A 130 -4.81 9.09 -20.17
CA GLN A 130 -3.50 8.50 -20.44
C GLN A 130 -2.88 7.80 -19.21
N ARG A 131 -3.52 7.85 -18.03
CA ARG A 131 -2.92 7.40 -16.78
C ARG A 131 -2.36 5.96 -16.82
N GLY A 132 -3.07 5.03 -17.49
CA GLY A 132 -2.60 3.65 -17.63
C GLY A 132 -1.33 3.55 -18.47
N LYS A 133 -1.24 4.30 -19.58
CA LYS A 133 -0.04 4.37 -20.42
C LYS A 133 1.13 5.04 -19.67
N LEU A 134 0.84 6.15 -18.99
CA LEU A 134 1.83 6.85 -18.17
C LEU A 134 2.37 5.97 -17.05
N MET A 135 1.50 5.16 -16.42
CA MET A 135 1.91 4.19 -15.41
C MET A 135 2.91 3.18 -15.98
N GLU A 136 2.67 2.64 -17.17
CA GLU A 136 3.56 1.69 -17.81
C GLU A 136 4.92 2.31 -18.16
N GLN A 137 4.90 3.51 -18.72
CA GLN A 137 6.13 4.26 -19.01
C GLN A 137 6.91 4.56 -17.73
N THR A 138 6.23 4.99 -16.67
CA THR A 138 6.86 5.30 -15.39
C THR A 138 7.51 4.06 -14.78
N LEU A 139 6.82 2.92 -14.76
CA LEU A 139 7.39 1.65 -14.28
C LEU A 139 8.64 1.24 -15.08
N GLU A 140 8.59 1.37 -16.40
CA GLU A 140 9.73 1.02 -17.26
C GLU A 140 10.92 1.95 -17.00
N ILE A 141 10.70 3.28 -17.00
CA ILE A 141 11.76 4.28 -16.75
C ILE A 141 12.42 4.03 -15.40
N ILE A 142 11.61 3.88 -14.33
CA ILE A 142 12.12 3.68 -12.97
C ILE A 142 12.92 2.37 -12.89
N ASN A 143 12.36 1.27 -13.40
CA ASN A 143 13.04 -0.03 -13.38
C ASN A 143 14.40 0.02 -14.08
N ARG A 144 14.45 0.60 -15.28
CA ARG A 144 15.68 0.74 -16.05
C ARG A 144 16.71 1.65 -15.36
N LEU A 145 16.27 2.81 -14.83
CA LEU A 145 17.16 3.72 -14.08
C LEU A 145 17.74 3.06 -12.83
N TRP A 146 17.03 2.15 -12.19
CA TRP A 146 17.51 1.45 -11.00
C TRP A 146 18.43 0.27 -11.32
N THR A 147 18.23 -0.41 -12.45
CA THR A 147 18.90 -1.68 -12.73
C THR A 147 19.98 -1.60 -13.81
N GLU A 148 19.86 -0.68 -14.76
CA GLU A 148 20.81 -0.52 -15.85
C GLU A 148 21.90 0.51 -15.50
N PRO A 149 23.17 0.29 -15.91
CA PRO A 149 24.24 1.25 -15.67
C PRO A 149 24.04 2.57 -16.44
N ARG A 150 23.36 2.50 -17.60
CA ARG A 150 23.08 3.65 -18.48
C ARG A 150 21.82 3.40 -19.28
N VAL A 151 20.92 4.36 -19.31
CA VAL A 151 19.61 4.24 -19.97
C VAL A 151 19.51 5.15 -21.18
N ASN A 152 19.07 4.58 -22.29
CA ASN A 152 18.64 5.31 -23.49
C ASN A 152 17.21 4.92 -23.81
N GLY A 153 16.33 5.86 -24.12
CA GLY A 153 14.95 5.59 -24.45
C GLY A 153 14.16 6.87 -24.76
N ASP A 154 13.15 6.71 -25.62
CA ASP A 154 12.20 7.76 -25.96
C ASP A 154 10.84 7.41 -25.33
N TYR A 155 10.46 8.17 -24.31
CA TYR A 155 9.23 8.05 -23.55
C TYR A 155 8.51 9.41 -23.51
N PRO A 156 7.96 9.89 -24.62
CA PRO A 156 7.42 11.24 -24.67
C PRO A 156 6.49 11.57 -23.49
N PRO A 157 6.69 12.72 -22.80
CA PRO A 157 7.64 13.80 -23.13
C PRO A 157 9.09 13.56 -22.63
N HIS A 158 9.42 12.43 -22.00
CA HIS A 158 10.74 12.14 -21.44
C HIS A 158 11.65 11.51 -22.47
N ILE A 159 12.86 12.06 -22.63
CA ILE A 159 13.90 11.55 -23.52
C ILE A 159 15.15 11.27 -22.69
N LEU A 160 15.56 10.02 -22.62
CA LEU A 160 16.76 9.61 -21.91
C LEU A 160 17.89 9.37 -22.93
N ARG A 161 19.01 10.06 -22.74
CA ARG A 161 20.20 9.93 -23.57
C ARG A 161 21.42 9.68 -22.68
N GLY A 162 21.78 8.43 -22.53
CA GLY A 162 22.88 8.02 -21.65
C GLY A 162 22.64 8.36 -20.18
N ALA A 163 21.39 8.36 -19.74
CA ALA A 163 21.03 8.73 -18.38
C ALA A 163 21.59 7.73 -17.37
N VAL A 164 22.20 8.25 -16.31
CA VAL A 164 22.74 7.48 -15.19
C VAL A 164 22.09 7.96 -13.91
N LEU A 165 21.47 7.08 -13.19
CA LEU A 165 20.95 7.35 -11.84
C LEU A 165 21.91 6.75 -10.82
N GLU A 166 22.55 7.59 -10.02
CA GLU A 166 23.38 7.19 -8.86
C GLU A 166 23.05 8.05 -7.64
N PRO A 167 23.07 7.48 -6.42
CA PRO A 167 23.24 6.06 -6.15
C PRO A 167 22.05 5.21 -6.61
N LYS A 168 22.31 3.95 -6.97
CA LYS A 168 21.25 2.95 -7.20
C LYS A 168 20.61 2.59 -5.88
N PRO A 169 19.36 2.08 -5.84
CA PRO A 169 18.77 1.57 -4.60
C PRO A 169 19.66 0.55 -3.89
N VAL A 170 19.55 0.49 -2.57
CA VAL A 170 20.23 -0.51 -1.71
C VAL A 170 19.72 -1.90 -2.02
N GLN A 171 18.40 -2.07 -2.13
CA GLN A 171 17.77 -3.35 -2.46
C GLN A 171 18.13 -3.82 -3.86
N LYS A 172 18.36 -5.12 -4.02
CA LYS A 172 18.71 -5.73 -5.31
C LYS A 172 17.66 -6.77 -5.73
N PRO A 173 17.24 -6.77 -6.99
CA PRO A 173 17.67 -5.84 -8.05
C PRO A 173 17.18 -4.40 -7.81
N ARG A 174 16.12 -4.20 -7.01
CA ARG A 174 15.48 -2.91 -6.67
C ARG A 174 14.45 -3.09 -5.55
N PRO A 175 13.92 -2.01 -4.96
CA PRO A 175 12.75 -2.07 -4.07
C PRO A 175 11.57 -2.78 -4.73
N PRO A 176 10.83 -3.64 -4.01
CA PRO A 176 9.65 -4.31 -4.57
C PRO A 176 8.55 -3.30 -4.91
N ILE A 177 7.91 -3.49 -6.07
CA ILE A 177 6.79 -2.68 -6.56
C ILE A 177 5.53 -3.53 -6.58
N LEU A 178 4.57 -3.21 -5.73
CA LEU A 178 3.26 -3.85 -5.67
C LEU A 178 2.24 -3.00 -6.42
N ILE A 179 1.58 -3.55 -7.42
CA ILE A 179 0.63 -2.79 -8.24
C ILE A 179 -0.77 -2.90 -7.65
N GLY A 180 -1.43 -1.76 -7.50
CA GLY A 180 -2.76 -1.66 -6.91
C GLY A 180 -3.86 -1.43 -7.93
N GLY A 181 -5.03 -2.05 -7.69
CA GLY A 181 -6.25 -1.93 -8.48
C GLY A 181 -6.93 -3.28 -8.74
N TYR A 182 -8.03 -3.28 -9.50
CA TYR A 182 -8.95 -4.42 -9.59
C TYR A 182 -9.41 -4.77 -11.01
N VAL A 183 -9.16 -3.92 -12.01
CA VAL A 183 -9.50 -4.21 -13.42
C VAL A 183 -8.43 -5.09 -14.07
N ASP A 184 -8.81 -5.91 -15.06
CA ASP A 184 -7.93 -6.88 -15.69
C ASP A 184 -6.59 -6.31 -16.19
N ALA A 185 -6.61 -5.13 -16.79
CA ALA A 185 -5.39 -4.47 -17.26
C ALA A 185 -4.41 -4.19 -16.11
N VAL A 186 -4.92 -3.84 -14.93
CA VAL A 186 -4.10 -3.59 -13.74
C VAL A 186 -3.62 -4.90 -13.12
N LEU A 187 -4.50 -5.92 -13.02
CA LEU A 187 -4.11 -7.25 -12.51
C LEU A 187 -3.03 -7.88 -13.40
N LYS A 188 -3.15 -7.74 -14.72
CA LYS A 188 -2.14 -8.19 -15.67
C LYS A 188 -0.82 -7.43 -15.50
N ARG A 189 -0.88 -6.11 -15.25
CA ARG A 189 0.31 -5.30 -14.96
C ARG A 189 0.97 -5.75 -13.65
N ALA A 190 0.19 -6.02 -12.61
CA ALA A 190 0.71 -6.55 -11.35
C ALA A 190 1.46 -7.88 -11.55
N ALA A 191 0.89 -8.77 -12.35
CA ALA A 191 1.46 -10.07 -12.67
C ALA A 191 2.73 -10.01 -13.53
N THR A 192 2.83 -9.03 -14.47
CA THR A 192 3.87 -9.02 -15.50
C THR A 192 4.94 -7.95 -15.32
N LYS A 193 4.62 -6.84 -14.66
CA LYS A 193 5.50 -5.67 -14.49
C LYS A 193 5.83 -5.37 -13.03
N GLY A 194 4.95 -5.76 -12.09
CA GLY A 194 5.17 -5.61 -10.64
C GLY A 194 5.81 -6.83 -10.01
N ASP A 195 6.06 -6.73 -8.71
CA ASP A 195 6.49 -7.84 -7.85
C ASP A 195 5.31 -8.45 -7.08
N GLY A 196 4.09 -7.97 -7.34
CA GLY A 196 2.88 -8.48 -6.72
C GLY A 196 1.71 -7.51 -6.82
N TRP A 197 0.66 -7.86 -6.09
CA TRP A 197 -0.61 -7.14 -6.06
C TRP A 197 -0.90 -6.60 -4.66
N LEU A 198 -1.25 -5.31 -4.58
CA LEU A 198 -1.70 -4.65 -3.38
C LEU A 198 -3.13 -4.18 -3.57
N THR A 199 -4.03 -4.64 -2.71
CA THR A 199 -5.44 -4.26 -2.75
C THR A 199 -5.94 -3.82 -1.38
N TYR A 200 -7.20 -3.41 -1.32
CA TYR A 200 -7.85 -2.97 -0.10
C TYR A 200 -9.30 -3.44 -0.06
N TYR A 201 -9.74 -3.80 1.15
CA TYR A 201 -11.13 -4.10 1.48
C TYR A 201 -11.74 -5.29 0.73
N TYR A 202 -10.92 -6.28 0.43
CA TYR A 202 -11.40 -7.55 -0.08
C TYR A 202 -11.73 -8.51 1.06
N THR A 203 -12.88 -9.21 0.95
CA THR A 203 -13.15 -10.40 1.77
C THR A 203 -12.16 -11.51 1.41
N ALA A 204 -11.99 -12.52 2.26
CA ALA A 204 -11.11 -13.65 1.96
C ALA A 204 -11.48 -14.35 0.65
N GLU A 205 -12.78 -14.51 0.36
CA GLU A 205 -13.28 -15.14 -0.85
C GLU A 205 -12.96 -14.31 -2.10
N SER A 206 -13.35 -13.02 -2.11
CA SER A 206 -13.09 -12.12 -3.24
C SER A 206 -11.59 -11.92 -3.49
N PHE A 207 -10.78 -11.90 -2.41
CA PHE A 207 -9.33 -11.87 -2.49
C PHE A 207 -8.78 -13.12 -3.17
N ALA A 208 -9.17 -14.32 -2.70
CA ALA A 208 -8.70 -15.58 -3.27
C ALA A 208 -9.02 -15.69 -4.76
N LYS A 209 -10.26 -15.31 -5.15
CA LYS A 209 -10.69 -15.31 -6.56
C LYS A 209 -9.87 -14.37 -7.42
N THR A 210 -9.62 -13.15 -6.95
CA THR A 210 -8.86 -12.15 -7.72
C THR A 210 -7.37 -12.49 -7.74
N TRP A 211 -6.82 -12.99 -6.65
CA TRP A 211 -5.42 -13.44 -6.58
C TRP A 211 -5.15 -14.61 -7.54
N ALA A 212 -6.07 -15.55 -7.64
CA ALA A 212 -5.96 -16.64 -8.63
C ALA A 212 -5.87 -16.10 -10.07
N ARG A 213 -6.59 -15.01 -10.39
CA ARG A 213 -6.49 -14.36 -11.72
C ARG A 213 -5.12 -13.70 -11.93
N VAL A 214 -4.58 -13.01 -10.92
CA VAL A 214 -3.22 -12.43 -10.99
C VAL A 214 -2.19 -13.52 -11.25
N ARG A 215 -2.28 -14.64 -10.55
CA ARG A 215 -1.39 -15.81 -10.75
C ARG A 215 -1.51 -16.38 -12.14
N GLY A 216 -2.74 -16.53 -12.66
CA GLY A 216 -2.98 -16.98 -14.03
C GLY A 216 -2.32 -16.07 -15.08
N PHE A 217 -2.44 -14.75 -14.94
CA PHE A 217 -1.75 -13.81 -15.83
C PHE A 217 -0.22 -13.91 -15.75
N ALA A 218 0.35 -14.25 -14.60
CA ALA A 218 1.77 -14.48 -14.46
C ALA A 218 2.20 -15.75 -15.20
N GLU A 219 1.46 -16.85 -15.04
CA GLU A 219 1.69 -18.12 -15.74
C GLU A 219 1.59 -17.95 -17.26
N GLU A 220 0.55 -17.27 -17.76
CA GLU A 220 0.39 -16.94 -19.18
C GLU A 220 1.59 -16.14 -19.74
N ALA A 221 2.21 -15.30 -18.92
CA ALA A 221 3.39 -14.52 -19.28
C ALA A 221 4.72 -15.27 -19.05
N GLY A 222 4.67 -16.56 -18.69
CA GLY A 222 5.86 -17.37 -18.41
C GLY A 222 6.60 -16.98 -17.12
N ARG A 223 5.93 -16.29 -16.20
CA ARG A 223 6.50 -15.86 -14.91
C ARG A 223 6.06 -16.79 -13.80
N ASN A 224 6.97 -17.09 -12.86
CA ASN A 224 6.63 -17.91 -11.70
C ASN A 224 5.69 -17.16 -10.74
N PRO A 225 4.42 -17.60 -10.56
CA PRO A 225 3.46 -16.92 -9.70
C PRO A 225 3.82 -16.99 -8.19
N GLU A 226 4.68 -17.93 -7.77
CA GLU A 226 5.12 -18.05 -6.38
C GLU A 226 6.10 -16.93 -5.98
N GLU A 227 6.65 -16.19 -6.93
CA GLU A 227 7.50 -15.03 -6.67
C GLU A 227 6.70 -13.77 -6.36
N LEU A 228 5.44 -13.73 -6.80
CA LEU A 228 4.56 -12.60 -6.58
C LEU A 228 4.17 -12.46 -5.10
N ILE A 229 4.02 -11.22 -4.65
CA ILE A 229 3.62 -10.85 -3.30
C ILE A 229 2.16 -10.41 -3.32
N SER A 230 1.36 -10.98 -2.45
CA SER A 230 -0.06 -10.63 -2.28
C SER A 230 -0.28 -9.81 -1.00
N THR A 231 -1.01 -8.70 -1.12
CA THR A 231 -1.25 -7.78 0.00
C THR A 231 -2.68 -7.28 -0.02
N ASN A 232 -3.37 -7.33 1.13
CA ASN A 232 -4.70 -6.75 1.32
C ASN A 232 -4.70 -5.81 2.52
N GLN A 233 -5.39 -4.67 2.40
CA GLN A 233 -5.64 -3.75 3.51
C GLN A 233 -7.02 -4.05 4.08
N LEU A 234 -7.12 -4.19 5.40
CA LEU A 234 -8.37 -4.56 6.08
C LEU A 234 -8.70 -3.58 7.20
N PRO A 235 -9.89 -2.96 7.17
CA PRO A 235 -10.39 -2.19 8.29
C PRO A 235 -10.63 -3.11 9.48
N ILE A 236 -10.26 -2.66 10.68
CA ILE A 236 -10.42 -3.46 11.88
C ILE A 236 -10.85 -2.61 13.08
N CYS A 237 -11.82 -3.13 13.84
CA CYS A 237 -12.24 -2.54 15.10
C CYS A 237 -12.40 -3.63 16.17
N VAL A 238 -11.63 -3.53 17.25
CA VAL A 238 -11.60 -4.49 18.35
C VAL A 238 -12.48 -4.02 19.48
N GLY A 239 -13.44 -4.85 19.90
CA GLY A 239 -14.35 -4.56 21.00
C GLY A 239 -15.64 -5.36 20.93
N PRO A 240 -16.55 -5.20 21.92
CA PRO A 240 -17.86 -5.86 21.88
C PRO A 240 -18.66 -5.42 20.64
N ARG A 241 -19.00 -6.35 19.76
CA ARG A 241 -19.62 -6.09 18.44
C ARG A 241 -20.81 -5.13 18.52
N ALA A 242 -21.70 -5.32 19.50
CA ALA A 242 -22.87 -4.46 19.71
C ALA A 242 -22.53 -2.97 19.95
N LYS A 243 -21.29 -2.67 20.39
CA LYS A 243 -20.84 -1.29 20.65
C LYS A 243 -20.05 -0.68 19.49
N ILE A 244 -19.43 -1.51 18.64
CA ILE A 244 -18.48 -1.04 17.63
C ILE A 244 -19.04 -1.05 16.20
N GLU A 245 -20.08 -1.84 15.91
CA GLU A 245 -20.57 -2.03 14.53
C GLU A 245 -21.12 -0.73 13.91
N ALA A 246 -22.02 -0.04 14.62
CA ALA A 246 -22.57 1.22 14.12
C ALA A 246 -21.50 2.34 14.02
N PRO A 247 -20.64 2.58 15.04
CA PRO A 247 -19.53 3.52 14.92
C PRO A 247 -18.54 3.19 13.79
N MET A 248 -18.23 1.90 13.57
CA MET A 248 -17.34 1.49 12.48
C MET A 248 -17.95 1.78 11.12
N LYS A 249 -19.24 1.49 10.94
CA LYS A 249 -19.95 1.79 9.70
C LYS A 249 -19.98 3.30 9.43
N GLU A 250 -20.31 4.10 10.42
CA GLU A 250 -20.30 5.56 10.32
C GLU A 250 -18.91 6.08 9.95
N TRP A 251 -17.85 5.60 10.60
CA TRP A 251 -16.48 6.00 10.32
C TRP A 251 -16.08 5.65 8.88
N LEU A 252 -16.35 4.45 8.41
CA LEU A 252 -16.05 4.05 7.03
C LEU A 252 -16.81 4.92 6.03
N GLN A 253 -18.07 5.25 6.29
CA GLN A 253 -18.87 6.08 5.40
C GLN A 253 -18.44 7.55 5.39
N THR A 254 -18.01 8.09 6.52
CA THR A 254 -17.72 9.52 6.64
C THR A 254 -16.28 9.88 6.33
N GLU A 255 -15.33 9.06 6.73
CA GLU A 255 -13.90 9.34 6.56
C GLU A 255 -13.38 8.89 5.20
N TRP A 256 -13.97 7.82 4.64
CA TRP A 256 -13.47 7.22 3.42
C TRP A 256 -14.43 7.37 2.24
N ASP A 257 -15.63 7.93 2.45
CA ASP A 257 -16.69 8.04 1.42
C ASP A 257 -16.91 6.76 0.61
N TYR A 258 -16.87 5.62 1.29
CA TYR A 258 -16.90 4.29 0.65
C TYR A 258 -18.25 3.93 0.03
N ALA A 259 -19.31 4.66 0.35
CA ALA A 259 -20.60 4.46 -0.29
C ALA A 259 -20.52 4.67 -1.81
N SER A 260 -19.54 5.46 -2.27
CA SER A 260 -19.26 5.67 -3.70
C SER A 260 -18.29 4.67 -4.32
N TRP A 261 -17.54 3.87 -3.51
CA TRP A 261 -16.43 3.04 -4.00
C TRP A 261 -16.69 1.55 -4.02
N SER A 262 -17.32 1.00 -2.98
CA SER A 262 -17.77 -0.38 -2.99
C SER A 262 -18.88 -0.59 -1.99
N GLU A 263 -19.93 -1.28 -2.42
CA GLU A 263 -21.03 -1.73 -1.55
C GLU A 263 -20.53 -2.71 -0.48
N SER A 264 -19.33 -3.30 -0.67
CA SER A 264 -18.81 -4.40 0.14
C SER A 264 -17.71 -4.00 1.15
N THR A 265 -17.44 -2.71 1.38
CA THR A 265 -16.37 -2.32 2.32
C THR A 265 -16.64 -2.81 3.75
N MET A 266 -17.89 -2.75 4.19
CA MET A 266 -18.28 -3.28 5.50
C MET A 266 -18.16 -4.81 5.59
N ASP A 267 -18.33 -5.52 4.48
CA ASP A 267 -18.21 -6.99 4.45
C ASP A 267 -16.78 -7.46 4.68
N SER A 268 -15.79 -6.61 4.37
CA SER A 268 -14.38 -6.87 4.60
C SER A 268 -13.87 -6.40 5.97
N ALA A 269 -14.68 -5.64 6.71
CA ALA A 269 -14.30 -5.10 8.00
C ALA A 269 -14.24 -6.20 9.08
N ILE A 270 -13.11 -6.27 9.75
CA ILE A 270 -12.87 -7.21 10.86
C ILE A 270 -13.37 -6.56 12.15
N MET A 271 -14.34 -7.17 12.82
CA MET A 271 -14.95 -6.58 14.01
C MET A 271 -15.30 -7.63 15.07
N GLY A 272 -15.04 -7.30 16.33
CA GLY A 272 -15.41 -8.13 17.45
C GLY A 272 -14.37 -8.14 18.55
N THR A 273 -14.53 -9.06 19.52
CA THR A 273 -13.49 -9.36 20.51
C THR A 273 -12.20 -9.82 19.81
N PRO A 274 -11.05 -9.84 20.49
CA PRO A 274 -9.83 -10.39 19.90
C PRO A 274 -9.99 -11.80 19.33
N GLU A 275 -10.76 -12.66 19.99
CA GLU A 275 -11.07 -14.03 19.53
C GLU A 275 -11.87 -14.02 18.22
N GLU A 276 -12.89 -13.18 18.15
CA GLU A 276 -13.75 -13.05 16.96
C GLU A 276 -12.97 -12.43 15.79
N CYS A 277 -12.11 -11.45 16.05
CA CYS A 277 -11.22 -10.86 15.03
C CYS A 277 -10.24 -11.91 14.47
N VAL A 278 -9.63 -12.73 15.33
CA VAL A 278 -8.75 -13.83 14.91
C VAL A 278 -9.52 -14.82 14.04
N ALA A 279 -10.72 -15.24 14.45
CA ALA A 279 -11.54 -16.16 13.66
C ALA A 279 -11.92 -15.62 12.27
N GLN A 280 -12.21 -14.30 12.17
CA GLN A 280 -12.48 -13.64 10.88
C GLN A 280 -11.23 -13.49 10.00
N LEU A 281 -10.03 -13.43 10.57
CA LEU A 281 -8.77 -13.35 9.84
C LEU A 281 -8.24 -14.71 9.36
N GLU A 282 -8.64 -15.82 9.98
CA GLU A 282 -8.22 -17.16 9.57
C GLU A 282 -8.54 -17.49 8.10
N PRO A 283 -9.73 -17.19 7.55
CA PRO A 283 -9.99 -17.37 6.13
C PRO A 283 -9.04 -16.59 5.23
N HIS A 284 -8.62 -15.38 5.62
CA HIS A 284 -7.60 -14.61 4.87
C HIS A 284 -6.24 -15.33 4.90
N LEU A 285 -5.81 -15.84 6.05
CA LEU A 285 -4.56 -16.62 6.13
C LEU A 285 -4.62 -17.89 5.28
N ALA A 286 -5.78 -18.54 5.22
CA ALA A 286 -5.98 -19.75 4.43
C ALA A 286 -5.82 -19.51 2.91
N THR A 287 -6.02 -18.27 2.42
CA THR A 287 -5.73 -17.92 1.01
C THR A 287 -4.25 -17.97 0.67
N GLY A 288 -3.38 -18.00 1.67
CA GLY A 288 -1.93 -17.90 1.50
C GLY A 288 -1.44 -16.48 1.25
N ILE A 289 -2.21 -15.48 1.69
CA ILE A 289 -1.81 -14.07 1.59
C ILE A 289 -0.45 -13.81 2.24
N ASP A 290 0.41 -13.03 1.58
CA ASP A 290 1.74 -12.73 2.11
C ASP A 290 1.72 -11.58 3.14
N ARG A 291 0.83 -10.58 2.96
CA ARG A 291 0.75 -9.44 3.88
C ARG A 291 -0.70 -8.96 4.09
N ILE A 292 -1.05 -8.75 5.35
CA ILE A 292 -2.25 -8.02 5.76
C ILE A 292 -1.82 -6.68 6.35
N ILE A 293 -2.37 -5.58 5.83
CA ILE A 293 -2.19 -4.24 6.37
C ILE A 293 -3.46 -3.87 7.13
N PHE A 294 -3.35 -3.68 8.42
CA PHE A 294 -4.49 -3.24 9.22
C PHE A 294 -4.75 -1.75 9.08
N VAL A 295 -6.01 -1.38 8.92
CA VAL A 295 -6.53 -0.01 9.00
C VAL A 295 -7.36 0.08 10.28
N PRO A 296 -6.74 0.40 11.43
CA PRO A 296 -7.42 0.36 12.72
C PRO A 296 -8.45 1.47 12.83
N TYR A 297 -9.59 1.19 13.45
CA TYR A 297 -10.67 2.16 13.68
C TYR A 297 -10.13 3.46 14.28
N LYS A 298 -10.36 4.57 13.58
CA LYS A 298 -9.90 5.93 13.93
C LYS A 298 -8.42 6.04 14.31
N TYR A 299 -7.62 5.00 14.07
CA TYR A 299 -6.22 4.90 14.49
C TYR A 299 -6.01 5.12 16.00
N GLU A 300 -7.03 4.77 16.78
CA GLU A 300 -7.01 4.90 18.23
C GLU A 300 -5.94 3.99 18.85
N LYS A 301 -5.29 4.50 19.89
CA LYS A 301 -4.18 3.81 20.56
C LYS A 301 -4.59 2.43 21.06
N GLU A 302 -5.79 2.33 21.64
CA GLU A 302 -6.35 1.11 22.21
C GLU A 302 -6.56 0.03 21.12
N GLN A 303 -7.00 0.44 19.93
CA GLN A 303 -7.15 -0.44 18.78
C GLN A 303 -5.81 -1.01 18.31
N ILE A 304 -4.79 -0.16 18.25
CA ILE A 304 -3.44 -0.52 17.84
C ILE A 304 -2.80 -1.46 18.87
N ASP A 305 -2.94 -1.14 20.17
CA ASP A 305 -2.42 -1.97 21.25
C ASP A 305 -3.07 -3.37 21.26
N ALA A 306 -4.38 -3.45 21.02
CA ALA A 306 -5.09 -4.72 20.91
C ALA A 306 -4.60 -5.54 19.70
N LEU A 307 -4.35 -4.91 18.55
CA LEU A 307 -3.75 -5.59 17.39
C LEU A 307 -2.40 -6.21 17.74
N ALA A 308 -1.50 -5.42 18.34
CA ALA A 308 -0.13 -5.84 18.62
C ALA A 308 -0.06 -6.91 19.72
N ARG A 309 -0.91 -6.84 20.75
CA ARG A 309 -0.82 -7.70 21.94
C ARG A 309 -1.73 -8.91 21.90
N ASP A 310 -2.94 -8.73 21.34
CA ASP A 310 -4.00 -9.73 21.47
C ASP A 310 -4.32 -10.45 20.16
N ILE A 311 -4.10 -9.85 18.99
CA ILE A 311 -4.49 -10.42 17.69
C ILE A 311 -3.27 -11.01 16.97
N ILE A 312 -2.24 -10.20 16.66
CA ILE A 312 -1.08 -10.64 15.87
C ILE A 312 -0.38 -11.85 16.48
N PRO A 313 -0.10 -11.92 17.81
CA PRO A 313 0.57 -13.10 18.39
C PRO A 313 -0.27 -14.38 18.27
N ARG A 314 -1.61 -14.28 18.35
CA ARG A 314 -2.49 -15.44 18.19
C ARG A 314 -2.51 -15.94 16.73
N LEU A 315 -2.51 -15.02 15.74
CA LEU A 315 -2.41 -15.37 14.33
C LEU A 315 -1.05 -16.01 14.02
N GLN A 316 0.04 -15.45 14.54
CA GLN A 316 1.39 -16.00 14.38
C GLN A 316 1.50 -17.43 14.96
N LYS A 317 0.90 -17.69 16.13
CA LYS A 317 0.86 -19.01 16.73
C LYS A 317 0.09 -20.03 15.87
N LYS A 318 -0.95 -19.60 15.17
CA LYS A 318 -1.73 -20.47 14.26
C LYS A 318 -1.00 -20.80 12.96
N MET A 319 -0.05 -19.98 12.57
CA MET A 319 0.78 -20.20 11.36
C MET A 319 2.00 -21.10 11.62
N GLY A 320 2.25 -21.50 12.85
CA GLY A 320 3.35 -22.39 13.27
C GLY A 320 4.64 -21.68 13.49
#